data_7aaefa0353d2980b00c8527a0c87ceb3
#
_entry.id   7aaefa0353d2980b00c8527a0c87ceb3
#
_cell.length_a   1.000
_cell.length_b   1.000
_cell.length_c   1.000
_cell.angle_alpha   90.00
_cell.angle_beta   90.00
_cell.angle_gamma   90.00
#
_symmetry.space_group_name_H-M   'P 1'
#
loop_
_entity.id
_entity.type
_entity.pdbx_description
1 polymer ?
#
loop_
_entity_poly.entity_id
_entity_poly.type
_entity_poly.pdbx_seq_one_letter_code
_entity_poly.pdbx_strand_id
1 'polypeptide(L)'
;MQWPGLDGRRALVTGASSGLGAHFARLLAAQGVRVTAAARRADKVAALCERIAAEGGAAEALALDVTDAPAVAAALDGAAFDIVINNAGVAASAPALDHDAATIDRVIDTNLKGAFHVARAAAAAMAAAGRPGVIVNVASILGLRVAGHVSAYAASKAGLVQLTRALAVEWARHDIRVNALCPGYIETEINREFFASDAGQALIRRVPQRRLGQPEDLDGPLLLMVSDLGRSMTGTELVVDGGHAAAPI
;
A
#
# COMPACT_ATOMS: atom_id res chain seq x y z
N MET A 1 -3.30 21.85 5.69
CA MET A 1 -4.68 21.42 6.09
C MET A 1 -4.50 20.20 6.98
N GLN A 2 -5.05 20.21 8.19
CA GLN A 2 -5.08 19.01 9.06
C GLN A 2 -6.33 18.18 8.74
N TRP A 3 -6.13 16.88 8.61
CA TRP A 3 -7.22 15.94 8.41
C TRP A 3 -7.75 15.47 9.77
N PRO A 4 -9.10 15.44 9.97
CA PRO A 4 -9.67 15.13 11.28
C PRO A 4 -9.38 13.70 11.70
N GLY A 5 -9.09 13.53 12.99
CA GLY A 5 -8.93 12.21 13.62
C GLY A 5 -7.60 11.51 13.32
N LEU A 6 -6.55 12.20 12.84
CA LEU A 6 -5.25 11.60 12.56
C LEU A 6 -4.21 11.85 13.66
N ASP A 7 -4.22 13.02 14.27
CA ASP A 7 -3.22 13.40 15.27
C ASP A 7 -3.14 12.41 16.42
N GLY A 8 -1.93 12.03 16.79
CA GLY A 8 -1.63 11.06 17.86
C GLY A 8 -1.94 9.59 17.53
N ARG A 9 -2.57 9.26 16.39
CA ARG A 9 -2.79 7.86 15.97
C ARG A 9 -1.48 7.15 15.69
N ARG A 10 -1.53 5.81 15.75
CA ARG A 10 -0.40 4.94 15.43
C ARG A 10 -0.62 4.27 14.08
N ALA A 11 0.35 4.38 13.18
CA ALA A 11 0.28 3.75 11.85
C ALA A 11 1.44 2.79 11.62
N LEU A 12 1.13 1.64 11.00
CA LEU A 12 2.12 0.75 10.38
C LEU A 12 2.12 0.98 8.87
N VAL A 13 3.29 1.22 8.28
CA VAL A 13 3.46 1.31 6.83
C VAL A 13 4.46 0.26 6.37
N THR A 14 4.02 -0.74 5.60
CA THR A 14 4.89 -1.78 5.06
C THR A 14 5.51 -1.37 3.72
N GLY A 15 6.70 -1.89 3.40
CA GLY A 15 7.43 -1.49 2.20
C GLY A 15 7.93 -0.05 2.22
N ALA A 16 8.16 0.50 3.42
CA ALA A 16 8.50 1.91 3.63
C ALA A 16 9.94 2.29 3.24
N SER A 17 10.77 1.35 2.78
CA SER A 17 12.17 1.64 2.45
C SER A 17 12.38 2.48 1.18
N SER A 18 11.35 2.71 0.36
CA SER A 18 11.41 3.52 -0.89
C SER A 18 10.01 3.79 -1.47
N GLY A 19 9.95 4.62 -2.51
CA GLY A 19 8.76 4.87 -3.32
C GLY A 19 7.54 5.29 -2.52
N LEU A 20 6.37 4.75 -2.85
CA LEU A 20 5.10 5.11 -2.21
C LEU A 20 5.07 4.84 -0.70
N GLY A 21 5.70 3.75 -0.23
CA GLY A 21 5.73 3.45 1.20
C GLY A 21 6.47 4.51 2.02
N ALA A 22 7.62 4.98 1.52
CA ALA A 22 8.36 6.08 2.15
C ALA A 22 7.57 7.40 2.10
N HIS A 23 6.90 7.67 0.97
CA HIS A 23 6.05 8.83 0.80
C HIS A 23 4.87 8.82 1.78
N PHE A 24 4.15 7.71 1.89
CA PHE A 24 3.01 7.56 2.81
C PHE A 24 3.42 7.67 4.28
N ALA A 25 4.59 7.13 4.65
CA ALA A 25 5.11 7.28 6.00
C ALA A 25 5.35 8.76 6.37
N ARG A 26 5.97 9.54 5.48
CA ARG A 26 6.17 10.98 5.67
C ARG A 26 4.85 11.75 5.69
N LEU A 27 3.94 11.45 4.75
CA LEU A 27 2.62 12.06 4.67
C LEU A 27 1.84 11.90 5.98
N LEU A 28 1.78 10.68 6.53
CA LEU A 28 1.08 10.40 7.78
C LEU A 28 1.76 11.09 8.96
N ALA A 29 3.09 11.05 9.04
CA ALA A 29 3.83 11.73 10.09
C ALA A 29 3.61 13.25 10.08
N ALA A 30 3.50 13.87 8.90
CA ALA A 30 3.17 15.28 8.74
C ALA A 30 1.74 15.64 9.21
N GLN A 31 0.85 14.64 9.40
CA GLN A 31 -0.48 14.80 9.98
C GLN A 31 -0.51 14.51 11.50
N GLY A 32 0.64 14.38 12.16
CA GLY A 32 0.75 14.07 13.59
C GLY A 32 0.60 12.58 13.92
N VAL A 33 0.58 11.69 12.92
CA VAL A 33 0.52 10.23 13.13
C VAL A 33 1.90 9.71 13.56
N ARG A 34 1.95 8.84 14.57
CA ARG A 34 3.16 8.11 14.95
C ARG A 34 3.34 6.90 14.04
N VAL A 35 4.37 6.91 13.21
CA VAL A 35 4.55 5.93 12.14
C VAL A 35 5.56 4.86 12.55
N THR A 36 5.17 3.59 12.47
CA THR A 36 6.09 2.47 12.41
C THR A 36 6.35 2.15 10.94
N ALA A 37 7.52 2.52 10.44
CA ALA A 37 7.94 2.26 9.07
C ALA A 37 8.58 0.86 9.00
N ALA A 38 8.02 -0.05 8.18
CA ALA A 38 8.44 -1.44 8.12
C ALA A 38 8.95 -1.82 6.73
N ALA A 39 10.13 -2.43 6.66
CA ALA A 39 10.66 -3.09 5.46
C ALA A 39 11.85 -4.00 5.81
N ARG A 40 12.29 -4.81 4.84
CA ARG A 40 13.47 -5.69 4.98
C ARG A 40 14.79 -4.93 5.08
N ARG A 41 14.90 -3.77 4.40
CA ARG A 41 16.11 -2.93 4.38
C ARG A 41 16.10 -1.99 5.58
N ALA A 42 16.63 -2.48 6.72
CA ALA A 42 16.60 -1.77 7.99
C ALA A 42 17.31 -0.40 7.93
N ASP A 43 18.45 -0.32 7.21
CA ASP A 43 19.23 0.90 6.99
C ASP A 43 18.41 1.99 6.30
N LYS A 44 17.65 1.63 5.26
CA LYS A 44 16.79 2.56 4.51
C LYS A 44 15.62 3.06 5.35
N VAL A 45 15.06 2.18 6.18
CA VAL A 45 13.94 2.55 7.06
C VAL A 45 14.42 3.45 8.19
N ALA A 46 15.59 3.17 8.79
CA ALA A 46 16.20 4.03 9.78
C ALA A 46 16.46 5.44 9.24
N ALA A 47 17.07 5.55 8.05
CA ALA A 47 17.30 6.84 7.39
C ALA A 47 15.99 7.58 7.05
N LEU A 48 14.90 6.86 6.76
CA LEU A 48 13.58 7.46 6.59
C LEU A 48 13.06 8.05 7.90
N CYS A 49 13.19 7.31 9.02
CA CYS A 49 12.74 7.77 10.33
C CYS A 49 13.53 9.00 10.80
N GLU A 50 14.83 9.05 10.56
CA GLU A 50 15.66 10.23 10.82
C GLU A 50 15.17 11.46 10.05
N ARG A 51 14.83 11.30 8.77
CA ARG A 51 14.27 12.40 7.95
C ARG A 51 12.92 12.84 8.48
N ILE A 52 12.02 11.92 8.85
CA ILE A 52 10.72 12.25 9.43
C ILE A 52 10.90 13.03 10.74
N ALA A 53 11.85 12.61 11.59
CA ALA A 53 12.15 13.32 12.84
C ALA A 53 12.72 14.73 12.58
N ALA A 54 13.58 14.91 11.59
CA ALA A 54 14.10 16.21 11.18
C ALA A 54 13.00 17.15 10.64
N GLU A 55 11.94 16.60 10.07
CA GLU A 55 10.74 17.31 9.60
C GLU A 55 9.72 17.55 10.72
N GLY A 56 10.02 17.16 11.98
CA GLY A 56 9.16 17.36 13.15
C GLY A 56 8.10 16.27 13.35
N GLY A 57 8.14 15.20 12.57
CA GLY A 57 7.25 14.04 12.72
C GLY A 57 7.79 12.99 13.69
N ALA A 58 7.00 11.96 13.96
CA ALA A 58 7.37 10.83 14.82
C ALA A 58 7.34 9.52 14.02
N ALA A 59 8.49 8.84 13.93
CA ALA A 59 8.59 7.55 13.27
C ALA A 59 9.61 6.64 13.96
N GLU A 60 9.34 5.34 13.90
CA GLU A 60 10.25 4.27 14.33
C GLU A 60 10.45 3.25 13.21
N ALA A 61 11.62 2.62 13.18
CA ALA A 61 11.98 1.64 12.17
C ALA A 61 11.67 0.21 12.66
N LEU A 62 11.07 -0.60 11.78
CA LEU A 62 10.82 -2.02 11.99
C LEU A 62 11.42 -2.82 10.82
N ALA A 63 12.43 -3.65 11.11
CA ALA A 63 12.91 -4.63 10.13
C ALA A 63 11.90 -5.76 10.03
N LEU A 64 11.22 -5.89 8.88
CA LEU A 64 10.16 -6.89 8.70
C LEU A 64 10.11 -7.38 7.25
N ASP A 65 10.12 -8.71 7.08
CA ASP A 65 9.71 -9.35 5.84
C ASP A 65 8.24 -9.78 5.97
N VAL A 66 7.36 -9.23 5.14
CA VAL A 66 5.93 -9.54 5.18
C VAL A 66 5.62 -10.97 4.74
N THR A 67 6.56 -11.66 4.10
CA THR A 67 6.42 -13.07 3.69
C THR A 67 6.69 -14.04 4.84
N ASP A 68 7.35 -13.60 5.91
CA ASP A 68 7.58 -14.37 7.13
C ASP A 68 6.40 -14.21 8.08
N ALA A 69 5.40 -15.10 7.95
CA ALA A 69 4.18 -15.04 8.75
C ALA A 69 4.41 -15.12 10.27
N PRO A 70 5.31 -15.99 10.80
CA PRO A 70 5.70 -15.98 12.20
C PRO A 70 6.30 -14.65 12.67
N ALA A 71 7.24 -14.08 11.90
CA ALA A 71 7.84 -12.79 12.24
C ALA A 71 6.80 -11.65 12.23
N VAL A 72 5.88 -11.64 11.26
CA VAL A 72 4.76 -10.68 11.21
C VAL A 72 3.88 -10.83 12.45
N ALA A 73 3.49 -12.06 12.82
CA ALA A 73 2.67 -12.29 14.00
C ALA A 73 3.34 -11.79 15.28
N ALA A 74 4.63 -12.12 15.47
CA ALA A 74 5.39 -11.69 16.64
C ALA A 74 5.58 -10.16 16.71
N ALA A 75 5.85 -9.52 15.57
CA ALA A 75 6.05 -8.07 15.51
C ALA A 75 4.77 -7.26 15.78
N LEU A 76 3.61 -7.83 15.50
CA LEU A 76 2.32 -7.15 15.67
C LEU A 76 1.55 -7.64 16.91
N ASP A 77 2.09 -8.60 17.67
CA ASP A 77 1.46 -9.08 18.89
C ASP A 77 1.36 -7.95 19.95
N GLY A 78 0.17 -7.68 20.40
CA GLY A 78 -0.11 -6.57 21.34
C GLY A 78 0.11 -5.16 20.77
N ALA A 79 0.59 -5.02 19.52
CA ALA A 79 0.81 -3.74 18.87
C ALA A 79 -0.49 -3.24 18.22
N ALA A 80 -1.35 -2.59 19.00
CA ALA A 80 -2.59 -2.02 18.48
C ALA A 80 -2.29 -0.75 17.65
N PHE A 81 -2.21 -0.90 16.33
CA PHE A 81 -2.19 0.19 15.37
C PHE A 81 -3.62 0.67 15.10
N ASP A 82 -3.79 1.97 14.84
CA ASP A 82 -5.06 2.56 14.41
C ASP A 82 -5.18 2.53 12.87
N ILE A 83 -4.02 2.57 12.18
CA ILE A 83 -3.90 2.64 10.72
C ILE A 83 -2.86 1.61 10.27
N VAL A 84 -3.18 0.84 9.23
CA VAL A 84 -2.22 -0.05 8.56
C VAL A 84 -2.22 0.22 7.06
N ILE A 85 -1.05 0.53 6.50
CA ILE A 85 -0.85 0.68 5.06
C ILE A 85 -0.06 -0.52 4.55
N ASN A 86 -0.75 -1.46 3.94
CA ASN A 86 -0.16 -2.61 3.25
C ASN A 86 0.35 -2.17 1.88
N ASN A 87 1.57 -1.67 1.85
CA ASN A 87 2.20 -1.17 0.64
C ASN A 87 3.35 -2.07 0.14
N ALA A 88 3.89 -2.96 0.96
CA ALA A 88 4.94 -3.88 0.51
C ALA A 88 4.51 -4.64 -0.74
N GLY A 89 5.34 -4.59 -1.78
CA GLY A 89 5.04 -5.25 -3.05
C GLY A 89 6.24 -5.29 -3.97
N VAL A 90 6.20 -6.25 -4.88
CA VAL A 90 7.19 -6.44 -5.94
C VAL A 90 6.48 -6.66 -7.26
N ALA A 91 7.14 -6.31 -8.36
CA ALA A 91 6.68 -6.59 -9.71
C ALA A 91 7.69 -7.50 -10.43
N ALA A 92 7.19 -8.23 -11.41
CA ALA A 92 7.99 -8.94 -12.40
C ALA A 92 7.34 -8.70 -13.75
N SER A 93 8.17 -8.42 -14.77
CA SER A 93 7.71 -8.20 -16.13
C SER A 93 8.43 -9.15 -17.09
N ALA A 94 7.68 -10.08 -17.65
CA ALA A 94 8.11 -11.02 -18.69
C ALA A 94 6.88 -11.58 -19.39
N PRO A 95 7.00 -12.14 -20.61
CA PRO A 95 5.95 -12.95 -21.20
C PRO A 95 5.52 -14.06 -20.23
N ALA A 96 4.22 -14.39 -20.15
CA ALA A 96 3.72 -15.35 -19.19
C ALA A 96 4.38 -16.74 -19.33
N LEU A 97 4.78 -17.12 -20.53
CA LEU A 97 5.48 -18.39 -20.79
C LEU A 97 6.91 -18.42 -20.23
N ASP A 98 7.51 -17.27 -19.96
CA ASP A 98 8.89 -17.13 -19.49
C ASP A 98 8.97 -16.91 -17.96
N HIS A 99 7.82 -16.85 -17.26
CA HIS A 99 7.80 -16.76 -15.81
C HIS A 99 8.14 -18.11 -15.20
N ASP A 100 9.22 -18.20 -14.44
CA ASP A 100 9.51 -19.35 -13.58
C ASP A 100 8.63 -19.36 -12.32
N ALA A 101 8.51 -20.53 -11.69
CA ALA A 101 7.71 -20.71 -10.50
C ALA A 101 8.19 -19.80 -9.34
N ALA A 102 9.50 -19.64 -9.16
CA ALA A 102 10.06 -18.81 -8.09
C ALA A 102 9.69 -17.33 -8.25
N THR A 103 9.62 -16.82 -9.47
CA THR A 103 9.17 -15.45 -9.76
C THR A 103 7.68 -15.30 -9.46
N ILE A 104 6.85 -16.27 -9.85
CA ILE A 104 5.41 -16.26 -9.55
C ILE A 104 5.21 -16.29 -8.03
N ASP A 105 5.85 -17.23 -7.33
CA ASP A 105 5.74 -17.37 -5.88
C ASP A 105 6.17 -16.08 -5.16
N ARG A 106 7.31 -15.50 -5.53
CA ARG A 106 7.81 -14.25 -4.94
C ARG A 106 6.80 -13.11 -5.07
N VAL A 107 6.12 -13.00 -6.22
CA VAL A 107 5.12 -11.95 -6.45
C VAL A 107 3.86 -12.21 -5.63
N ILE A 108 3.33 -13.43 -5.65
CA ILE A 108 2.13 -13.80 -4.89
C ILE A 108 2.38 -13.73 -3.39
N ASP A 109 3.51 -14.28 -2.92
CA ASP A 109 3.85 -14.30 -1.50
C ASP A 109 4.01 -12.90 -0.92
N THR A 110 4.66 -11.99 -1.66
CA THR A 110 4.83 -10.62 -1.19
C THR A 110 3.54 -9.81 -1.28
N ASN A 111 2.90 -9.77 -2.46
CA ASN A 111 1.84 -8.81 -2.75
C ASN A 111 0.48 -9.21 -2.17
N LEU A 112 0.22 -10.51 -2.03
CA LEU A 112 -1.07 -11.03 -1.58
C LEU A 112 -0.97 -11.69 -0.22
N LYS A 113 -0.14 -12.74 -0.07
CA LYS A 113 -0.03 -13.45 1.21
C LYS A 113 0.59 -12.55 2.29
N GLY A 114 1.65 -11.81 1.96
CA GLY A 114 2.29 -10.87 2.90
C GLY A 114 1.33 -9.78 3.38
N ALA A 115 0.56 -9.19 2.46
CA ALA A 115 -0.48 -8.23 2.84
C ALA A 115 -1.55 -8.87 3.74
N PHE A 116 -1.94 -10.13 3.48
CA PHE A 116 -2.90 -10.85 4.31
C PHE A 116 -2.33 -11.17 5.70
N HIS A 117 -1.06 -11.59 5.80
CA HIS A 117 -0.42 -11.84 7.10
C HIS A 117 -0.43 -10.59 7.98
N VAL A 118 -0.01 -9.44 7.42
CA VAL A 118 -0.01 -8.16 8.13
C VAL A 118 -1.42 -7.72 8.51
N ALA A 119 -2.36 -7.75 7.56
CA ALA A 119 -3.75 -7.36 7.81
C ALA A 119 -4.38 -8.20 8.94
N ARG A 120 -4.19 -9.55 8.89
CA ARG A 120 -4.73 -10.48 9.88
C ARG A 120 -4.14 -10.25 11.27
N ALA A 121 -2.82 -10.10 11.38
CA ALA A 121 -2.15 -9.88 12.66
C ALA A 121 -2.56 -8.54 13.27
N ALA A 122 -2.61 -7.47 12.48
CA ALA A 122 -3.04 -6.15 12.92
C ALA A 122 -4.53 -6.15 13.36
N ALA A 123 -5.41 -6.74 12.56
CA ALA A 123 -6.83 -6.83 12.89
C ALA A 123 -7.07 -7.67 14.17
N ALA A 124 -6.31 -8.74 14.38
CA ALA A 124 -6.38 -9.52 15.61
C ALA A 124 -6.01 -8.68 16.85
N ALA A 125 -4.93 -7.89 16.76
CA ALA A 125 -4.50 -6.99 17.82
C ALA A 125 -5.54 -5.86 18.08
N MET A 126 -6.10 -5.26 17.01
CA MET A 126 -7.17 -4.26 17.12
C MET A 126 -8.41 -4.85 17.81
N ALA A 127 -8.88 -6.02 17.37
CA ALA A 127 -10.06 -6.69 17.92
C ALA A 127 -9.86 -7.10 19.39
N ALA A 128 -8.70 -7.66 19.72
CA ALA A 128 -8.35 -8.03 21.11
C ALA A 128 -8.32 -6.81 22.05
N ALA A 129 -7.87 -5.66 21.54
CA ALA A 129 -7.84 -4.41 22.29
C ALA A 129 -9.20 -3.67 22.32
N GLY A 130 -10.21 -4.15 21.58
CA GLY A 130 -11.50 -3.45 21.42
C GLY A 130 -11.36 -2.07 20.76
N ARG A 131 -10.38 -1.90 19.87
CA ARG A 131 -10.07 -0.61 19.23
C ARG A 131 -10.48 -0.62 17.76
N PRO A 132 -11.16 0.44 17.29
CA PRO A 132 -11.45 0.61 15.88
C PRO A 132 -10.15 0.83 15.11
N GLY A 133 -10.17 0.47 13.80
CA GLY A 133 -9.00 0.68 12.96
C GLY A 133 -9.30 0.76 11.48
N VAL A 134 -8.28 1.09 10.69
CA VAL A 134 -8.38 1.09 9.24
C VAL A 134 -7.15 0.46 8.60
N ILE A 135 -7.40 -0.41 7.62
CA ILE A 135 -6.37 -1.06 6.81
C ILE A 135 -6.56 -0.61 5.36
N VAL A 136 -5.51 -0.05 4.77
CA VAL A 136 -5.48 0.31 3.35
C VAL A 136 -4.49 -0.59 2.64
N ASN A 137 -4.99 -1.41 1.72
CA ASN A 137 -4.19 -2.24 0.85
C ASN A 137 -3.82 -1.44 -0.42
N VAL A 138 -2.54 -1.22 -0.67
CA VAL A 138 -2.07 -0.58 -1.90
C VAL A 138 -2.08 -1.61 -3.01
N ALA A 139 -3.19 -1.62 -3.76
CA ALA A 139 -3.41 -2.49 -4.90
C ALA A 139 -2.80 -1.90 -6.19
N SER A 140 -3.55 -1.85 -7.27
CA SER A 140 -3.18 -1.26 -8.56
C SER A 140 -4.40 -1.25 -9.48
N ILE A 141 -4.44 -0.36 -10.47
CA ILE A 141 -5.38 -0.51 -11.60
C ILE A 141 -5.21 -1.86 -12.31
N LEU A 142 -4.04 -2.48 -12.24
CA LEU A 142 -3.80 -3.83 -12.81
C LEU A 142 -4.44 -4.95 -11.99
N GLY A 143 -5.03 -4.66 -10.84
CA GLY A 143 -5.97 -5.54 -10.16
C GLY A 143 -7.41 -5.46 -10.71
N LEU A 144 -7.70 -4.44 -11.53
CA LEU A 144 -9.02 -4.17 -12.12
C LEU A 144 -9.01 -4.30 -13.66
N ARG A 145 -7.87 -4.06 -14.27
CA ARG A 145 -7.61 -4.13 -15.71
C ARG A 145 -6.37 -5.00 -15.96
N VAL A 146 -6.09 -5.32 -17.20
CA VAL A 146 -4.95 -6.16 -17.57
C VAL A 146 -3.95 -5.41 -18.43
N ALA A 147 -2.67 -5.80 -18.32
CA ALA A 147 -1.62 -5.42 -19.25
C ALA A 147 -0.77 -6.66 -19.58
N GLY A 148 -0.14 -6.66 -20.76
CA GLY A 148 0.80 -7.71 -21.13
C GLY A 148 2.03 -7.74 -20.23
N HIS A 149 2.66 -8.89 -20.15
CA HIS A 149 3.94 -9.11 -19.45
C HIS A 149 3.95 -8.98 -17.93
N VAL A 150 2.79 -8.82 -17.26
CA VAL A 150 2.67 -8.64 -15.81
C VAL A 150 1.61 -9.53 -15.18
N SER A 151 1.40 -10.73 -15.73
CA SER A 151 0.31 -11.64 -15.35
C SER A 151 0.31 -11.99 -13.85
N ALA A 152 1.45 -12.40 -13.28
CA ALA A 152 1.57 -12.72 -11.85
C ALA A 152 1.28 -11.50 -10.96
N TYR A 153 1.78 -10.32 -11.35
CA TYR A 153 1.50 -9.07 -10.65
C TYR A 153 0.01 -8.71 -10.71
N ALA A 154 -0.60 -8.74 -11.89
CA ALA A 154 -2.02 -8.44 -12.06
C ALA A 154 -2.89 -9.41 -11.22
N ALA A 155 -2.60 -10.71 -11.27
CA ALA A 155 -3.28 -11.72 -10.45
C ALA A 155 -3.14 -11.43 -8.95
N SER A 156 -1.93 -11.08 -8.47
CA SER A 156 -1.70 -10.73 -7.06
C SER A 156 -2.50 -9.50 -6.62
N LYS A 157 -2.59 -8.47 -7.47
CA LYS A 157 -3.33 -7.23 -7.17
C LYS A 157 -4.84 -7.41 -7.29
N ALA A 158 -5.32 -8.24 -8.22
CA ALA A 158 -6.74 -8.63 -8.30
C ALA A 158 -7.15 -9.44 -7.05
N GLY A 159 -6.32 -10.40 -6.63
CA GLY A 159 -6.50 -11.13 -5.38
C GLY A 159 -6.56 -10.18 -4.17
N LEU A 160 -5.69 -9.16 -4.12
CA LEU A 160 -5.66 -8.19 -3.03
C LEU A 160 -6.91 -7.30 -2.99
N VAL A 161 -7.44 -6.90 -4.15
CA VAL A 161 -8.73 -6.18 -4.24
C VAL A 161 -9.87 -7.05 -3.71
N GLN A 162 -9.94 -8.31 -4.13
CA GLN A 162 -11.00 -9.22 -3.66
C GLN A 162 -10.83 -9.56 -2.17
N LEU A 163 -9.61 -9.76 -1.69
CA LEU A 163 -9.31 -9.94 -0.28
C LEU A 163 -9.77 -8.73 0.55
N THR A 164 -9.54 -7.52 0.06
CA THR A 164 -10.01 -6.28 0.71
C THR A 164 -11.52 -6.30 0.96
N ARG A 165 -12.32 -6.70 -0.03
CA ARG A 165 -13.78 -6.78 0.09
C ARG A 165 -14.21 -7.84 1.10
N ALA A 166 -13.58 -9.02 1.07
CA ALA A 166 -13.87 -10.09 2.01
C ALA A 166 -13.59 -9.66 3.46
N LEU A 167 -12.39 -9.12 3.72
CA LEU A 167 -11.98 -8.68 5.05
C LEU A 167 -12.82 -7.50 5.57
N ALA A 168 -13.26 -6.60 4.69
CA ALA A 168 -14.15 -5.51 5.04
C ALA A 168 -15.49 -6.01 5.62
N VAL A 169 -16.05 -7.06 5.03
CA VAL A 169 -17.29 -7.68 5.53
C VAL A 169 -17.06 -8.42 6.84
N GLU A 170 -15.97 -9.21 6.93
CA GLU A 170 -15.69 -10.04 8.10
C GLU A 170 -15.38 -9.20 9.35
N TRP A 171 -14.66 -8.07 9.18
CA TRP A 171 -14.13 -7.29 10.29
C TRP A 171 -14.94 -6.05 10.64
N ALA A 172 -16.00 -5.74 9.87
CA ALA A 172 -16.90 -4.63 10.18
C ALA A 172 -17.49 -4.71 11.62
N ARG A 173 -17.79 -5.92 12.09
CA ARG A 173 -18.28 -6.16 13.46
C ARG A 173 -17.27 -5.80 14.56
N HIS A 174 -16.00 -5.56 14.21
CA HIS A 174 -14.93 -5.13 15.11
C HIS A 174 -14.56 -3.65 14.90
N ASP A 175 -15.38 -2.89 14.17
CA ASP A 175 -15.11 -1.50 13.78
C ASP A 175 -13.78 -1.34 13.00
N ILE A 176 -13.38 -2.36 12.26
CA ILE A 176 -12.19 -2.33 11.40
C ILE A 176 -12.63 -2.15 9.96
N ARG A 177 -12.18 -1.06 9.34
CA ARG A 177 -12.42 -0.76 7.92
C ARG A 177 -11.26 -1.30 7.07
N VAL A 178 -11.55 -1.87 5.92
CA VAL A 178 -10.52 -2.36 4.99
C VAL A 178 -10.84 -1.84 3.60
N ASN A 179 -9.91 -1.09 2.99
CA ASN A 179 -10.08 -0.49 1.67
C ASN A 179 -8.86 -0.74 0.78
N ALA A 180 -9.02 -0.65 -0.53
CA ALA A 180 -7.95 -0.74 -1.52
C ALA A 180 -7.70 0.63 -2.17
N LEU A 181 -6.46 1.11 -2.14
CA LEU A 181 -6.00 2.20 -2.99
C LEU A 181 -5.46 1.57 -4.27
N CYS A 182 -5.98 1.98 -5.43
CA CYS A 182 -5.63 1.43 -6.74
C CYS A 182 -4.95 2.51 -7.60
N PRO A 183 -3.64 2.76 -7.42
CA PRO A 183 -2.91 3.70 -8.24
C PRO A 183 -2.80 3.23 -9.69
N GLY A 184 -2.76 4.21 -10.62
CA GLY A 184 -2.27 4.02 -11.96
C GLY A 184 -0.74 3.96 -12.02
N TYR A 185 -0.18 4.47 -13.10
CA TYR A 185 1.27 4.60 -13.24
C TYR A 185 1.75 5.86 -12.52
N ILE A 186 2.39 5.64 -11.36
CA ILE A 186 2.98 6.70 -10.52
C ILE A 186 4.48 6.74 -10.79
N GLU A 187 5.03 7.94 -11.03
CA GLU A 187 6.46 8.11 -11.17
C GLU A 187 7.16 7.88 -9.82
N THR A 188 8.18 7.02 -9.84
CA THR A 188 9.05 6.74 -8.71
C THR A 188 10.50 6.62 -9.21
N GLU A 189 11.47 6.70 -8.30
CA GLU A 189 12.87 6.49 -8.67
C GLU A 189 13.12 5.17 -9.40
N ILE A 190 12.34 4.12 -9.08
CA ILE A 190 12.54 2.76 -9.60
C ILE A 190 12.11 2.65 -11.08
N ASN A 191 11.10 3.42 -11.50
CA ASN A 191 10.49 3.29 -12.84
C ASN A 191 10.76 4.47 -13.79
N ARG A 192 11.50 5.47 -13.32
CA ARG A 192 11.80 6.70 -14.10
C ARG A 192 12.48 6.39 -15.43
N GLU A 193 13.48 5.51 -15.42
CA GLU A 193 14.22 5.13 -16.63
C GLU A 193 13.29 4.45 -17.65
N PHE A 194 12.43 3.53 -17.21
CA PHE A 194 11.45 2.91 -18.10
C PHE A 194 10.52 3.95 -18.74
N PHE A 195 9.99 4.88 -17.96
CA PHE A 195 9.07 5.90 -18.50
C PHE A 195 9.75 6.94 -19.38
N ALA A 196 11.06 7.09 -19.30
CA ALA A 196 11.83 7.90 -20.25
C ALA A 196 12.01 7.23 -21.61
N SER A 197 11.82 5.91 -21.72
CA SER A 197 11.92 5.16 -22.99
C SER A 197 10.71 5.38 -23.90
N ASP A 198 10.86 5.05 -25.20
CA ASP A 198 9.77 5.13 -26.20
C ASP A 198 8.55 4.29 -25.77
N ALA A 199 8.78 3.10 -25.19
CA ALA A 199 7.71 2.24 -24.67
C ALA A 199 6.97 2.90 -23.51
N GLY A 200 7.71 3.51 -22.58
CA GLY A 200 7.13 4.27 -21.46
C GLY A 200 6.33 5.47 -21.95
N GLN A 201 6.87 6.23 -22.91
CA GLN A 201 6.17 7.36 -23.52
C GLN A 201 4.89 6.93 -24.27
N ALA A 202 4.92 5.79 -24.95
CA ALA A 202 3.73 5.22 -25.58
C ALA A 202 2.65 4.85 -24.55
N LEU A 203 3.05 4.37 -23.37
CA LEU A 203 2.14 4.07 -22.28
C LEU A 203 1.52 5.34 -21.68
N ILE A 204 2.32 6.40 -21.47
CA ILE A 204 1.84 7.70 -20.98
C ILE A 204 0.77 8.27 -21.93
N ARG A 205 0.96 8.13 -23.24
CA ARG A 205 -0.03 8.57 -24.23
C ARG A 205 -1.38 7.85 -24.14
N ARG A 206 -1.47 6.70 -23.48
CA ARG A 206 -2.72 5.96 -23.25
C ARG A 206 -3.47 6.46 -22.03
N VAL A 207 -2.79 7.15 -21.09
CA VAL A 207 -3.45 7.76 -19.93
C VAL A 207 -4.25 8.97 -20.44
N PRO A 208 -5.56 9.08 -20.15
CA PRO A 208 -6.37 10.22 -20.59
C PRO A 208 -5.80 11.58 -20.20
N GLN A 209 -5.27 11.72 -18.99
CA GLN A 209 -4.59 12.95 -18.55
C GLN A 209 -3.20 13.16 -19.18
N ARG A 210 -2.69 12.23 -20.00
CA ARG A 210 -1.41 12.33 -20.73
C ARG A 210 -0.18 12.59 -19.84
N ARG A 211 -0.25 12.17 -18.59
CA ARG A 211 0.85 12.26 -17.62
C ARG A 211 0.90 11.04 -16.73
N LEU A 212 2.05 10.81 -16.12
CA LEU A 212 2.17 9.95 -14.95
C LEU A 212 1.53 10.63 -13.74
N GLY A 213 1.01 9.83 -12.83
CA GLY A 213 0.70 10.31 -11.49
C GLY A 213 1.99 10.57 -10.72
N GLN A 214 1.94 11.51 -9.79
CA GLN A 214 2.99 11.74 -8.80
C GLN A 214 2.55 11.15 -7.46
N PRO A 215 3.47 10.80 -6.54
CA PRO A 215 3.10 10.31 -5.22
C PRO A 215 2.08 11.22 -4.51
N GLU A 216 2.18 12.52 -4.68
CA GLU A 216 1.30 13.54 -4.10
C GLU A 216 -0.15 13.47 -4.62
N ASP A 217 -0.37 12.92 -5.81
CA ASP A 217 -1.72 12.67 -6.34
C ASP A 217 -2.50 11.65 -5.48
N LEU A 218 -1.78 10.86 -4.66
CA LEU A 218 -2.35 9.85 -3.75
C LEU A 218 -2.61 10.38 -2.33
N ASP A 219 -2.13 11.57 -1.99
CA ASP A 219 -2.20 12.12 -0.63
C ASP A 219 -3.65 12.29 -0.16
N GLY A 220 -4.45 13.03 -0.91
CA GLY A 220 -5.86 13.23 -0.60
C GLY A 220 -6.65 11.92 -0.51
N PRO A 221 -6.56 11.04 -1.51
CA PRO A 221 -7.17 9.71 -1.48
C PRO A 221 -6.80 8.87 -0.27
N LEU A 222 -5.50 8.79 0.09
CA LEU A 222 -5.05 8.04 1.26
C LEU A 222 -5.57 8.66 2.56
N LEU A 223 -5.40 9.98 2.72
CA LEU A 223 -5.85 10.68 3.92
C LEU A 223 -7.38 10.62 4.09
N LEU A 224 -8.15 10.64 3.01
CA LEU A 224 -9.60 10.39 3.06
C LEU A 224 -9.91 9.02 3.65
N MET A 225 -9.24 7.96 3.16
CA MET A 225 -9.50 6.59 3.62
C MET A 225 -9.17 6.39 5.10
N VAL A 226 -8.08 7.02 5.60
CA VAL A 226 -7.59 6.77 6.96
C VAL A 226 -8.12 7.74 8.01
N SER A 227 -8.67 8.89 7.61
CA SER A 227 -9.24 9.89 8.51
C SER A 227 -10.71 9.58 8.88
N ASP A 228 -11.28 10.41 9.75
CA ASP A 228 -12.69 10.34 10.12
C ASP A 228 -13.64 10.73 8.98
N LEU A 229 -13.15 11.40 7.95
CA LEU A 229 -13.94 11.69 6.74
C LEU A 229 -14.31 10.42 5.97
N GLY A 230 -13.45 9.38 6.04
CA GLY A 230 -13.69 8.08 5.43
C GLY A 230 -14.42 7.07 6.33
N ARG A 231 -15.03 7.48 7.45
CA ARG A 231 -15.61 6.55 8.46
C ARG A 231 -16.66 5.57 7.91
N SER A 232 -17.31 5.89 6.80
CA SER A 232 -18.27 4.99 6.13
C SER A 232 -17.67 4.25 4.94
N MET A 233 -16.35 4.36 4.71
CA MET A 233 -15.65 3.68 3.61
C MET A 233 -15.06 2.37 4.12
N THR A 234 -15.62 1.24 3.68
CA THR A 234 -15.04 -0.11 3.86
C THR A 234 -15.40 -0.97 2.65
N GLY A 235 -14.51 -1.85 2.22
CA GLY A 235 -14.67 -2.68 1.02
C GLY A 235 -14.55 -1.93 -0.31
N THR A 236 -14.11 -0.66 -0.26
CA THR A 236 -13.99 0.20 -1.44
C THR A 236 -12.63 0.02 -2.13
N GLU A 237 -12.64 0.01 -3.45
CA GLU A 237 -11.45 0.29 -4.27
C GLU A 237 -11.49 1.74 -4.78
N LEU A 238 -10.51 2.54 -4.39
CA LEU A 238 -10.35 3.92 -4.85
C LEU A 238 -9.27 4.00 -5.93
N VAL A 239 -9.70 4.24 -7.16
CA VAL A 239 -8.83 4.35 -8.34
C VAL A 239 -8.30 5.77 -8.48
N VAL A 240 -6.96 5.90 -8.62
CA VAL A 240 -6.26 7.18 -8.82
C VAL A 240 -5.25 6.99 -9.94
N ASP A 241 -5.66 7.22 -11.20
CA ASP A 241 -4.93 6.76 -12.37
C ASP A 241 -4.99 7.69 -13.60
N GLY A 242 -5.45 8.90 -13.43
CA GLY A 242 -5.62 9.84 -14.55
C GLY A 242 -6.66 9.40 -15.59
N GLY A 243 -7.59 8.51 -15.20
CA GLY A 243 -8.64 7.97 -16.07
C GLY A 243 -8.24 6.73 -16.87
N HIS A 244 -7.05 6.16 -16.62
CA HIS A 244 -6.53 5.06 -17.43
C HIS A 244 -7.44 3.81 -17.38
N ALA A 245 -7.96 3.45 -16.22
CA ALA A 245 -8.86 2.30 -16.09
C ALA A 245 -10.22 2.49 -16.78
N ALA A 246 -10.66 3.73 -16.96
CA ALA A 246 -11.89 4.08 -17.63
C ALA A 246 -11.72 4.33 -19.14
N ALA A 247 -10.48 4.39 -19.64
CA ALA A 247 -10.22 4.65 -21.05
C ALA A 247 -10.83 3.55 -21.93
N PRO A 248 -11.42 3.91 -23.10
CA PRO A 248 -11.90 2.93 -24.07
C PRO A 248 -10.74 2.08 -24.59
N ILE A 249 -11.07 0.87 -25.06
CA ILE A 249 -10.14 -0.10 -25.66
C ILE A 249 -9.58 0.45 -26.96
#